data_a6cfe96e83201fc7fad18600500e2a54
#
_entry.id   a6cfe96e83201fc7fad18600500e2a54
#
_cell.length_a   1.000
_cell.length_b   1.000
_cell.length_c   1.000
_cell.angle_alpha   90.00
_cell.angle_beta   90.00
_cell.angle_gamma   90.00
#
_symmetry.space_group_name_H-M   'P 1'
#
loop_
_entity.id
_entity.type
_entity.pdbx_description
1 polymer ?
#
loop_
_entity_poly.entity_id
_entity_poly.type
_entity_poly.pdbx_seq_one_letter_code
_entity_poly.pdbx_strand_id
1 'polypeptide(L)'
;MTGVRTIGVIGAGQMGNGIAHVCALAGFEVLLNDVAPERLQAGIKTIQRNLDRQVHRQMISQDARDAAARRIRAAASLEDFADVDVAIEAATEKENVKRAIFDELCPKLRKDAIVATNTSSISITRLGAATDRPERFIGLHFMNPVPLM
;
A
#
# COMPACT_ATOMS: atom_id res chain seq x y z
N MET A 1 20.74 -8.44 7.86
CA MET A 1 19.41 -7.78 7.95
C MET A 1 18.63 -8.11 6.70
N THR A 2 17.58 -8.88 6.80
CA THR A 2 16.63 -9.04 5.71
C THR A 2 15.84 -7.75 5.61
N GLY A 3 16.23 -6.89 4.67
CA GLY A 3 15.54 -5.63 4.44
C GLY A 3 14.14 -5.86 3.86
N VAL A 4 13.21 -4.92 4.08
CA VAL A 4 11.92 -4.88 3.41
C VAL A 4 12.13 -4.81 1.89
N ARG A 5 11.45 -5.67 1.15
CA ARG A 5 11.50 -5.73 -0.32
C ARG A 5 10.14 -5.60 -0.96
N THR A 6 9.13 -6.21 -0.34
CA THR A 6 7.77 -6.29 -0.90
C THR A 6 6.77 -5.60 0.01
N ILE A 7 5.99 -4.70 -0.57
CA ILE A 7 4.96 -3.92 0.12
C ILE A 7 3.61 -4.27 -0.50
N GLY A 8 2.65 -4.63 0.33
CA GLY A 8 1.24 -4.76 -0.05
C GLY A 8 0.48 -3.50 0.35
N VAL A 9 -0.32 -2.96 -0.54
CA VAL A 9 -1.18 -1.81 -0.28
C VAL A 9 -2.64 -2.19 -0.50
N ILE A 10 -3.47 -1.99 0.51
CA ILE A 10 -4.91 -2.29 0.50
C ILE A 10 -5.68 -0.99 0.38
N GLY A 11 -6.47 -0.87 -0.67
CA GLY A 11 -7.14 0.35 -1.08
C GLY A 11 -6.41 1.03 -2.23
N ALA A 12 -7.06 1.15 -3.39
CA ALA A 12 -6.48 1.74 -4.60
C ALA A 12 -7.03 3.16 -4.88
N GLY A 13 -7.66 3.78 -3.89
CA GLY A 13 -8.10 5.16 -3.94
C GLY A 13 -6.93 6.15 -3.97
N GLN A 14 -7.22 7.41 -3.72
CA GLN A 14 -6.24 8.50 -3.82
C GLN A 14 -4.99 8.26 -2.96
N MET A 15 -5.17 7.84 -1.71
CA MET A 15 -4.03 7.58 -0.82
C MET A 15 -3.30 6.29 -1.21
N GLY A 16 -4.01 5.19 -1.40
CA GLY A 16 -3.40 3.89 -1.70
C GLY A 16 -2.63 3.88 -3.01
N ASN A 17 -3.16 4.47 -4.08
CA ASN A 17 -2.40 4.55 -5.33
C ASN A 17 -1.16 5.46 -5.19
N GLY A 18 -1.25 6.55 -4.43
CA GLY A 18 -0.09 7.41 -4.15
C GLY A 18 0.99 6.70 -3.34
N ILE A 19 0.60 5.93 -2.32
CA ILE A 19 1.53 5.12 -1.51
C ILE A 19 2.22 4.06 -2.39
N ALA A 20 1.47 3.32 -3.20
CA ALA A 20 2.01 2.35 -4.14
C ALA A 20 3.01 2.99 -5.12
N HIS A 21 2.69 4.17 -5.65
CA HIS A 21 3.53 4.97 -6.54
C HIS A 21 4.90 5.26 -5.91
N VAL A 22 4.92 5.88 -4.73
CA VAL A 22 6.19 6.28 -4.09
C VAL A 22 7.01 5.08 -3.63
N CYS A 23 6.36 4.01 -3.17
CA CYS A 23 7.05 2.76 -2.81
C CYS A 23 7.75 2.13 -4.03
N ALA A 24 7.06 2.09 -5.18
CA ALA A 24 7.64 1.55 -6.41
C ALA A 24 8.81 2.39 -6.93
N LEU A 25 8.71 3.73 -6.86
CA LEU A 25 9.83 4.62 -7.19
C LEU A 25 11.02 4.45 -6.24
N ALA A 26 10.76 4.15 -4.97
CA ALA A 26 11.80 3.87 -3.98
C ALA A 26 12.47 2.51 -4.16
N GLY A 27 11.99 1.68 -5.10
CA GLY A 27 12.61 0.40 -5.45
C GLY A 27 11.94 -0.84 -4.85
N PHE A 28 10.81 -0.69 -4.16
CA PHE A 28 10.07 -1.82 -3.60
C PHE A 28 9.19 -2.50 -4.66
N GLU A 29 9.07 -3.82 -4.57
CA GLU A 29 8.01 -4.55 -5.24
C GLU A 29 6.68 -4.25 -4.55
N VAL A 30 5.64 -3.92 -5.29
CA VAL A 30 4.37 -3.46 -4.74
C VAL A 30 3.21 -4.30 -5.26
N LEU A 31 2.40 -4.81 -4.34
CA LEU A 31 1.10 -5.40 -4.62
C LEU A 31 0.03 -4.38 -4.24
N LEU A 32 -0.83 -4.02 -5.18
CA LEU A 32 -1.96 -3.12 -4.94
C LEU A 32 -3.26 -3.90 -5.05
N ASN A 33 -4.10 -3.81 -4.02
CA ASN A 33 -5.40 -4.47 -3.94
C ASN A 33 -6.51 -3.45 -3.69
N ASP A 34 -7.68 -3.74 -4.20
CA ASP A 34 -8.94 -3.09 -3.82
C ASP A 34 -10.07 -4.11 -3.91
N VAL A 35 -11.06 -4.01 -3.05
CA VAL A 35 -12.26 -4.86 -3.08
C VAL A 35 -13.06 -4.66 -4.37
N ALA A 36 -12.98 -3.50 -5.00
CA ALA A 36 -13.59 -3.20 -6.28
C ALA A 36 -12.56 -3.28 -7.41
N PRO A 37 -12.65 -4.27 -8.33
CA PRO A 37 -11.71 -4.41 -9.45
C PRO A 37 -11.58 -3.14 -10.30
N GLU A 38 -12.67 -2.40 -10.48
CA GLU A 38 -12.69 -1.14 -11.25
C GLU A 38 -11.84 -0.07 -10.58
N ARG A 39 -11.87 0.03 -9.23
CA ARG A 39 -11.04 0.96 -8.49
C ARG A 39 -9.57 0.56 -8.53
N LEU A 40 -9.28 -0.74 -8.49
CA LEU A 40 -7.92 -1.24 -8.64
C LEU A 40 -7.34 -0.83 -9.98
N GLN A 41 -8.05 -1.07 -11.08
CA GLN A 41 -7.63 -0.69 -12.42
C GLN A 41 -7.49 0.83 -12.58
N ALA A 42 -8.43 1.59 -12.04
CA ALA A 42 -8.37 3.06 -12.05
C ALA A 42 -7.16 3.58 -11.26
N GLY A 43 -6.83 2.96 -10.13
CA GLY A 43 -5.66 3.29 -9.32
C GLY A 43 -4.36 3.06 -10.09
N ILE A 44 -4.21 1.92 -10.75
CA ILE A 44 -3.04 1.60 -11.57
C ILE A 44 -2.89 2.60 -12.73
N LYS A 45 -3.98 2.92 -13.44
CA LYS A 45 -3.97 3.94 -14.51
C LYS A 45 -3.55 5.31 -13.98
N THR A 46 -4.02 5.68 -12.80
CA THR A 46 -3.65 6.95 -12.15
C THR A 46 -2.16 6.99 -11.84
N ILE A 47 -1.59 5.90 -11.32
CA ILE A 47 -0.15 5.79 -11.08
C ILE A 47 0.63 5.97 -12.37
N GLN A 48 0.26 5.26 -13.43
CA GLN A 48 0.94 5.35 -14.73
C GLN A 48 0.93 6.79 -15.26
N ARG A 49 -0.23 7.44 -15.24
CA ARG A 49 -0.37 8.84 -15.67
C ARG A 49 0.47 9.81 -14.83
N ASN A 50 0.53 9.59 -13.52
CA ASN A 50 1.33 10.44 -12.63
C ASN A 50 2.83 10.22 -12.85
N LEU A 51 3.28 8.99 -13.07
CA LEU A 51 4.65 8.68 -13.46
C LEU A 51 5.03 9.36 -14.78
N ASP A 52 4.16 9.29 -15.80
CA ASP A 52 4.38 9.96 -17.10
C ASP A 52 4.48 11.48 -16.91
N ARG A 53 3.66 12.05 -16.06
CA ARG A 53 3.71 13.49 -15.73
C ARG A 53 5.02 13.88 -15.04
N GLN A 54 5.55 13.02 -14.15
CA GLN A 54 6.84 13.26 -13.51
C GLN A 54 8.00 13.22 -14.51
N VAL A 55 7.96 12.32 -15.50
CA VAL A 55 8.92 12.31 -16.61
C VAL A 55 8.83 13.59 -17.43
N HIS A 56 7.63 13.98 -17.83
CA HIS A 56 7.40 15.20 -18.61
C HIS A 56 7.91 16.46 -17.88
N ARG A 57 7.81 16.48 -16.55
CA ARG A 57 8.31 17.57 -15.69
C ARG A 57 9.79 17.42 -15.34
N GLN A 58 10.49 16.44 -15.89
CA GLN A 58 11.90 16.15 -15.66
C GLN A 58 12.23 15.87 -14.17
N MET A 59 11.24 15.37 -13.40
CA MET A 59 11.42 14.99 -12.00
C MET A 59 12.06 13.60 -11.87
N ILE A 60 11.77 12.71 -12.80
CA ILE A 60 12.33 11.36 -12.90
C ILE A 60 12.73 11.05 -14.34
N SER A 61 13.64 10.10 -14.54
CA SER A 61 14.00 9.61 -15.88
C SER A 61 12.94 8.65 -16.42
N GLN A 62 12.94 8.41 -17.73
CA GLN A 62 12.12 7.39 -18.36
C GLN A 62 12.43 6.00 -17.78
N ASP A 63 13.70 5.67 -17.57
CA ASP A 63 14.13 4.38 -16.99
C ASP A 63 13.58 4.19 -15.58
N ALA A 64 13.60 5.23 -14.74
CA ALA A 64 13.03 5.18 -13.39
C ALA A 64 11.51 4.98 -13.42
N ARG A 65 10.82 5.66 -14.35
CA ARG A 65 9.37 5.49 -14.60
C ARG A 65 9.05 4.05 -14.98
N ASP A 66 9.77 3.49 -15.94
CA ASP A 66 9.53 2.14 -16.46
C ASP A 66 9.83 1.07 -15.40
N ALA A 67 10.90 1.27 -14.63
CA ALA A 67 11.22 0.41 -13.51
C ALA A 67 10.14 0.42 -12.43
N ALA A 68 9.64 1.60 -12.04
CA ALA A 68 8.56 1.73 -11.06
C ALA A 68 7.27 1.07 -11.55
N ALA A 69 6.89 1.29 -12.82
CA ALA A 69 5.70 0.69 -13.41
C ALA A 69 5.76 -0.86 -13.39
N ARG A 70 6.93 -1.44 -13.63
CA ARG A 70 7.12 -2.91 -13.59
C ARG A 70 7.02 -3.49 -12.18
N ARG A 71 7.33 -2.72 -11.14
CA ARG A 71 7.27 -3.15 -9.74
C ARG A 71 5.85 -3.21 -9.18
N ILE A 72 4.88 -2.56 -9.83
CA ILE A 72 3.50 -2.51 -9.35
C ILE A 72 2.69 -3.62 -10.01
N ARG A 73 2.11 -4.49 -9.18
CA ARG A 73 1.25 -5.57 -9.62
C ARG A 73 -0.11 -5.49 -8.94
N ALA A 74 -1.18 -5.76 -9.71
CA ALA A 74 -2.51 -5.93 -9.15
C ALA A 74 -2.59 -7.23 -8.36
N ALA A 75 -3.09 -7.17 -7.14
CA ALA A 75 -3.42 -8.33 -6.32
C ALA A 75 -4.94 -8.57 -6.39
N ALA A 76 -5.34 -9.71 -6.89
CA ALA A 76 -6.75 -10.06 -7.06
C ALA A 76 -7.44 -10.32 -5.72
N SER A 77 -6.69 -10.79 -4.72
CA SER A 77 -7.19 -11.08 -3.38
C SER A 77 -6.11 -10.85 -2.33
N LEU A 78 -6.49 -10.91 -1.05
CA LEU A 78 -5.55 -10.77 0.07
C LEU A 78 -4.65 -12.02 0.25
N GLU A 79 -5.00 -13.16 -0.35
CA GLU A 79 -4.11 -14.33 -0.41
C GLU A 79 -2.79 -14.01 -1.11
N ASP A 80 -2.80 -13.10 -2.09
CA ASP A 80 -1.60 -12.68 -2.82
C ASP A 80 -0.58 -11.96 -1.91
N PHE A 81 -0.99 -11.56 -0.71
CA PHE A 81 -0.14 -10.86 0.26
C PHE A 81 0.68 -11.80 1.16
N ALA A 82 0.60 -13.10 0.96
CA ALA A 82 1.25 -14.08 1.83
C ALA A 82 2.74 -13.83 2.07
N ASP A 83 3.45 -13.31 1.07
CA ASP A 83 4.90 -13.08 1.11
C ASP A 83 5.31 -11.61 1.24
N VAL A 84 4.38 -10.68 1.48
CA VAL A 84 4.76 -9.28 1.67
C VAL A 84 5.49 -9.07 3.01
N ASP A 85 6.43 -8.15 3.00
CA ASP A 85 7.17 -7.76 4.21
C ASP A 85 6.38 -6.76 5.05
N VAL A 86 5.68 -5.84 4.37
CA VAL A 86 4.83 -4.83 5.00
C VAL A 86 3.50 -4.74 4.26
N ALA A 87 2.40 -4.82 4.98
CA ALA A 87 1.06 -4.58 4.45
C ALA A 87 0.54 -3.25 4.98
N ILE A 88 0.17 -2.33 4.10
CA ILE A 88 -0.31 -0.98 4.42
C ILE A 88 -1.79 -0.87 4.07
N GLU A 89 -2.63 -0.66 5.07
CA GLU A 89 -4.05 -0.40 4.87
C GLU A 89 -4.29 1.10 4.64
N ALA A 90 -4.89 1.44 3.49
CA ALA A 90 -5.24 2.78 3.07
C ALA A 90 -6.64 2.82 2.41
N ALA A 91 -7.56 1.96 2.86
CA ALA A 91 -8.85 1.76 2.20
C ALA A 91 -9.94 2.72 2.67
N THR A 92 -9.93 3.12 3.94
CA THR A 92 -11.05 3.85 4.57
C THR A 92 -10.63 4.54 5.87
N GLU A 93 -11.45 5.48 6.36
CA GLU A 93 -11.35 6.04 7.71
C GLU A 93 -12.45 5.50 8.66
N LYS A 94 -13.08 4.37 8.32
CA LYS A 94 -14.06 3.69 9.17
C LYS A 94 -13.39 2.57 9.97
N GLU A 95 -13.35 2.70 11.29
CA GLU A 95 -12.66 1.74 12.18
C GLU A 95 -13.17 0.30 12.02
N ASN A 96 -14.49 0.10 11.94
CA ASN A 96 -15.08 -1.23 11.78
C ASN A 96 -14.66 -1.89 10.46
N VAL A 97 -14.50 -1.12 9.39
CA VAL A 97 -14.03 -1.65 8.09
C VAL A 97 -12.55 -1.98 8.15
N LYS A 98 -11.73 -1.14 8.78
CA LYS A 98 -10.30 -1.45 9.01
C LYS A 98 -10.14 -2.75 9.80
N ARG A 99 -10.89 -2.93 10.89
CA ARG A 99 -10.87 -4.16 11.69
C ARG A 99 -11.21 -5.39 10.85
N ALA A 100 -12.26 -5.31 10.04
CA ALA A 100 -12.64 -6.41 9.14
C ALA A 100 -11.53 -6.74 8.13
N ILE A 101 -10.86 -5.72 7.58
CA ILE A 101 -9.71 -5.91 6.69
C ILE A 101 -8.57 -6.63 7.43
N PHE A 102 -8.23 -6.21 8.65
CA PHE A 102 -7.15 -6.85 9.42
C PHE A 102 -7.50 -8.27 9.85
N ASP A 103 -8.76 -8.53 10.21
CA ASP A 103 -9.23 -9.88 10.55
C ASP A 103 -9.08 -10.85 9.37
N GLU A 104 -9.30 -10.37 8.16
CA GLU A 104 -9.12 -11.16 6.94
C GLU A 104 -7.65 -11.27 6.52
N LEU A 105 -6.89 -10.19 6.62
CA LEU A 105 -5.51 -10.07 6.14
C LEU A 105 -4.50 -10.80 7.02
N CYS A 106 -4.54 -10.55 8.33
CA CYS A 106 -3.48 -11.00 9.24
C CYS A 106 -3.24 -12.51 9.22
N PRO A 107 -4.27 -13.38 9.16
CA PRO A 107 -4.04 -14.82 9.08
C PRO A 107 -3.33 -15.28 7.80
N LYS A 108 -3.37 -14.47 6.73
CA LYS A 108 -2.77 -14.78 5.43
C LYS A 108 -1.31 -14.36 5.33
N LEU A 109 -0.90 -13.42 6.17
CA LEU A 109 0.47 -12.89 6.17
C LEU A 109 1.44 -13.84 6.89
N ARG A 110 2.70 -13.83 6.47
CA ARG A 110 3.77 -14.44 7.28
C ARG A 110 3.80 -13.81 8.67
N LYS A 111 4.29 -14.59 9.65
CA LYS A 111 4.30 -14.18 11.07
C LYS A 111 5.14 -12.93 11.34
N ASP A 112 6.20 -12.73 10.57
CA ASP A 112 7.14 -11.62 10.71
C ASP A 112 6.77 -10.39 9.88
N ALA A 113 5.69 -10.44 9.08
CA ALA A 113 5.21 -9.30 8.33
C ALA A 113 4.70 -8.18 9.25
N ILE A 114 5.03 -6.94 8.89
CA ILE A 114 4.55 -5.74 9.56
C ILE A 114 3.21 -5.33 8.95
N VAL A 115 2.27 -4.94 9.79
CA VAL A 115 0.99 -4.35 9.37
C VAL A 115 0.99 -2.87 9.72
N ALA A 116 0.63 -2.05 8.76
CA ALA A 116 0.54 -0.61 8.93
C ALA A 116 -0.83 -0.08 8.52
N THR A 117 -1.24 1.02 9.11
CA THR A 117 -2.44 1.75 8.70
C THR A 117 -2.12 3.22 8.43
N ASN A 118 -2.73 3.76 7.37
CA ASN A 118 -2.58 5.16 6.97
C ASN A 118 -3.61 6.07 7.64
N THR A 119 -4.23 5.65 8.73
CA THR A 119 -5.24 6.48 9.41
C THR A 119 -4.64 7.79 9.93
N SER A 120 -5.44 8.86 9.87
CA SER A 120 -5.10 10.17 10.45
C SER A 120 -5.72 10.39 11.84
N SER A 121 -6.72 9.60 12.23
CA SER A 121 -7.59 9.93 13.37
C SER A 121 -7.91 8.76 14.30
N ILE A 122 -7.73 7.50 13.85
CA ILE A 122 -8.09 6.32 14.64
C ILE A 122 -6.90 5.87 15.48
N SER A 123 -7.14 5.49 16.74
CA SER A 123 -6.10 5.00 17.64
C SER A 123 -5.36 3.80 17.08
N ILE A 124 -4.06 3.96 16.85
CA ILE A 124 -3.16 2.89 16.36
C ILE A 124 -3.08 1.75 17.39
N THR A 125 -2.96 2.10 18.67
CA THR A 125 -2.92 1.11 19.77
C THR A 125 -4.20 0.26 19.80
N ARG A 126 -5.36 0.89 19.63
CA ARG A 126 -6.64 0.17 19.63
C ARG A 126 -6.80 -0.74 18.40
N LEU A 127 -6.36 -0.29 17.23
CA LEU A 127 -6.37 -1.13 16.03
C LEU A 127 -5.38 -2.29 16.16
N GLY A 128 -4.16 -2.01 16.59
CA GLY A 128 -3.13 -3.02 16.75
C GLY A 128 -3.49 -4.10 17.76
N ALA A 129 -4.09 -3.70 18.90
CA ALA A 129 -4.54 -4.62 19.94
C ALA A 129 -5.64 -5.58 19.45
N ALA A 130 -6.36 -5.24 18.39
CA ALA A 130 -7.38 -6.10 17.79
C ALA A 130 -6.80 -7.07 16.74
N THR A 131 -5.51 -7.01 16.44
CA THR A 131 -4.83 -7.91 15.49
C THR A 131 -4.12 -9.06 16.21
N ASP A 132 -3.71 -10.07 15.43
CA ASP A 132 -2.90 -11.20 15.94
C ASP A 132 -1.41 -10.83 16.12
N ARG A 133 -1.01 -9.58 15.80
CA ARG A 133 0.38 -9.09 15.82
C ARG A 133 0.53 -7.66 16.32
N PRO A 134 0.07 -7.34 17.54
CA PRO A 134 0.12 -5.97 18.04
C PRO A 134 1.55 -5.39 18.10
N GLU A 135 2.56 -6.23 18.32
CA GLU A 135 3.97 -5.85 18.35
C GLU A 135 4.56 -5.55 16.96
N ARG A 136 3.84 -5.89 15.90
CA ARG A 136 4.20 -5.63 14.49
C ARG A 136 3.18 -4.75 13.78
N PHE A 137 2.43 -3.97 14.54
CA PHE A 137 1.42 -3.04 14.03
C PHE A 137 1.88 -1.60 14.23
N ILE A 138 1.88 -0.80 13.16
CA ILE A 138 2.32 0.59 13.21
C ILE A 138 1.33 1.53 12.50
N GLY A 139 1.35 2.80 12.88
CA GLY A 139 0.79 3.89 12.09
C GLY A 139 1.82 4.35 11.06
N LEU A 140 1.41 4.47 9.82
CA LEU A 140 2.25 4.97 8.72
C LEU A 140 1.45 5.99 7.92
N HIS A 141 1.46 7.22 8.40
CA HIS A 141 0.62 8.30 7.86
C HIS A 141 1.32 9.04 6.73
N PHE A 142 0.78 8.90 5.53
CA PHE A 142 1.20 9.66 4.36
C PHE A 142 0.35 10.91 4.19
N MET A 143 0.94 11.97 3.69
CA MET A 143 0.25 13.23 3.41
C MET A 143 -0.18 13.30 1.94
N ASN A 144 -1.38 13.82 1.71
CA ASN A 144 -1.91 14.03 0.36
C ASN A 144 -1.42 15.38 -0.21
N PRO A 145 -0.99 15.46 -1.46
CA PRO A 145 -0.84 14.37 -2.44
C PRO A 145 0.48 13.61 -2.25
N VAL A 146 0.41 12.30 -2.02
CA VAL A 146 1.55 11.46 -1.64
C VAL A 146 2.74 11.57 -2.60
N PRO A 147 2.58 11.54 -3.94
CA PRO A 147 3.73 11.63 -4.86
C PRO A 147 4.45 12.97 -4.86
N LEU A 148 3.91 13.99 -4.21
CA LEU A 148 4.50 15.33 -4.16
C LEU A 148 5.03 15.69 -2.76
N MET A 149 4.60 14.96 -1.74
CA MET A 149 4.97 15.18 -0.34
C MET A 149 6.05 14.20 0.10
#